data_4fabff0aa2ab6bb9103935f7c769d7f9
#
_entry.id   4fabff0aa2ab6bb9103935f7c769d7f9
#
_cell.length_a   1.000
_cell.length_b   1.000
_cell.length_c   1.000
_cell.angle_alpha   90.00
_cell.angle_beta   90.00
_cell.angle_gamma   90.00
#
_symmetry.space_group_name_H-M   'P 1'
#
loop_
_entity.id
_entity.type
_entity.pdbx_description
1 polymer ?
#
loop_
_entity_poly.entity_id
_entity_poly.type
_entity_poly.pdbx_seq_one_letter_code
_entity_poly.pdbx_strand_id
1 'polypeptide(L)'
;MKMKELLVLQLIGILLFAGLSVLLYLWGAFNIVTSIILYVMLAVGNVLNVCSEIIKPIEAMGIYDKLTGCYNRTKLTSKVKEYENYKSYTVVFFDLNNLKKMNDIHGHDEGDKLIVKASNQLKYWRRYGDLYRIGGDEFLVVIPNAKINCLESKLEQWYLSLDVLNEDYEDDFICKFSYGVYRKDANDDISFEDAMNKADENMYTMKKELKAQRE
;
A
#
# COMPACT_ATOMS: atom_id res chain seq x y z
N MET A 1 16.07 12.55 -8.89
CA MET A 1 16.86 13.78 -8.72
C MET A 1 16.96 14.08 -7.24
N LYS A 2 18.17 14.24 -6.68
CA LYS A 2 18.33 14.49 -5.23
C LYS A 2 17.85 15.92 -4.90
N MET A 3 17.21 16.11 -3.74
CA MET A 3 16.65 17.41 -3.29
C MET A 3 17.63 18.60 -3.44
N LYS A 4 18.94 18.34 -3.24
CA LYS A 4 19.99 19.35 -3.46
C LYS A 4 20.13 19.78 -4.92
N GLU A 5 19.97 18.86 -5.87
CA GLU A 5 20.05 19.15 -7.31
C GLU A 5 18.83 19.98 -7.78
N LEU A 6 17.64 19.72 -7.21
CA LEU A 6 16.44 20.49 -7.47
C LEU A 6 16.57 21.93 -6.97
N LEU A 7 17.09 22.11 -5.76
CA LEU A 7 17.34 23.44 -5.17
C LEU A 7 18.37 24.24 -6.00
N VAL A 8 19.44 23.58 -6.49
CA VAL A 8 20.44 24.23 -7.33
C VAL A 8 19.83 24.67 -8.67
N LEU A 9 19.02 23.83 -9.31
CA LEU A 9 18.33 24.18 -10.57
C LEU A 9 17.36 25.35 -10.38
N GLN A 10 16.64 25.41 -9.28
CA GLN A 10 15.76 26.52 -8.94
C GLN A 10 16.55 27.82 -8.72
N LEU A 11 17.68 27.77 -8.01
CA LEU A 11 18.54 28.93 -7.79
C LEU A 11 19.11 29.47 -9.12
N ILE A 12 19.55 28.59 -10.01
CA ILE A 12 20.03 28.93 -11.35
C ILE A 12 18.90 29.60 -12.16
N GLY A 13 17.68 29.08 -12.11
CA GLY A 13 16.52 29.68 -12.78
C GLY A 13 16.21 31.08 -12.31
N ILE A 14 16.26 31.32 -10.98
CA ILE A 14 16.05 32.65 -10.37
C ILE A 14 17.14 33.63 -10.81
N LEU A 15 18.40 33.21 -10.85
CA LEU A 15 19.52 34.05 -11.26
C LEU A 15 19.45 34.43 -12.74
N LEU A 16 19.11 33.48 -13.62
CA LEU A 16 18.92 33.71 -15.05
C LEU A 16 17.76 34.68 -15.31
N PHE A 17 16.65 34.54 -14.59
CA PHE A 17 15.51 35.43 -14.70
C PHE A 17 15.84 36.85 -14.22
N ALA A 18 16.54 37.01 -13.07
CA ALA A 18 16.98 38.30 -12.60
C ALA A 18 17.91 38.99 -13.61
N GLY A 19 18.86 38.26 -14.19
CA GLY A 19 19.74 38.76 -15.25
C GLY A 19 18.99 39.23 -16.49
N LEU A 20 18.01 38.47 -16.95
CA LEU A 20 17.15 38.82 -18.09
C LEU A 20 16.29 40.05 -17.80
N SER A 21 15.74 40.17 -16.60
CA SER A 21 14.94 41.32 -16.17
C SER A 21 15.75 42.62 -16.16
N VAL A 22 17.00 42.56 -15.74
CA VAL A 22 17.94 43.73 -15.77
C VAL A 22 18.22 44.13 -17.23
N LEU A 23 18.50 43.17 -18.10
CA LEU A 23 18.74 43.42 -19.54
C LEU A 23 17.54 44.08 -20.23
N LEU A 24 16.33 43.60 -19.98
CA LEU A 24 15.08 44.13 -20.55
C LEU A 24 14.78 45.52 -20.00
N TYR A 25 15.07 45.79 -18.72
CA TYR A 25 14.96 47.13 -18.11
C TYR A 25 15.91 48.14 -18.74
N LEU A 26 17.17 47.75 -18.92
CA LEU A 26 18.18 48.58 -19.61
C LEU A 26 17.81 48.87 -21.06
N TRP A 27 17.04 47.99 -21.70
CA TRP A 27 16.53 48.21 -23.07
C TRP A 27 15.29 49.08 -23.17
N GLY A 28 14.80 49.60 -21.99
CA GLY A 28 13.63 50.49 -21.95
C GLY A 28 12.30 49.84 -22.29
N ALA A 29 12.29 48.53 -22.53
CA ALA A 29 11.11 47.75 -22.96
C ALA A 29 10.33 47.12 -21.79
N PHE A 30 10.79 47.35 -20.54
CA PHE A 30 10.26 46.61 -19.40
C PHE A 30 9.73 47.51 -18.31
N ASN A 31 8.46 47.35 -17.94
CA ASN A 31 7.83 48.06 -16.86
C ASN A 31 8.15 47.41 -15.51
N ILE A 32 8.59 48.14 -14.50
CA ILE A 32 8.90 47.62 -13.14
C ILE A 32 7.75 46.80 -12.57
N VAL A 33 6.51 47.21 -12.82
CA VAL A 33 5.31 46.52 -12.34
C VAL A 33 5.19 45.10 -12.95
N THR A 34 5.44 44.97 -14.25
CA THR A 34 5.41 43.66 -14.91
C THR A 34 6.53 42.74 -14.45
N SER A 35 7.73 43.28 -14.14
CA SER A 35 8.82 42.52 -13.55
C SER A 35 8.46 41.97 -12.16
N ILE A 36 7.86 42.80 -11.31
CA ILE A 36 7.44 42.39 -9.95
C ILE A 36 6.38 41.30 -10.05
N ILE A 37 5.38 41.46 -10.92
CA ILE A 37 4.33 40.44 -11.11
C ILE A 37 4.94 39.11 -11.56
N LEU A 38 5.82 39.13 -12.56
CA LEU A 38 6.47 37.93 -13.10
C LEU A 38 7.35 37.25 -12.03
N TYR A 39 8.07 38.04 -11.24
CA TYR A 39 8.91 37.54 -10.13
C TYR A 39 8.07 36.87 -9.04
N VAL A 40 6.93 37.47 -8.67
CA VAL A 40 5.99 36.89 -7.69
C VAL A 40 5.39 35.60 -8.23
N MET A 41 4.98 35.57 -9.49
CA MET A 41 4.44 34.32 -10.11
C MET A 41 5.47 33.19 -10.12
N LEU A 42 6.74 33.50 -10.43
CA LEU A 42 7.82 32.53 -10.44
C LEU A 42 8.12 32.01 -9.01
N ALA A 43 8.13 32.92 -8.03
CA ALA A 43 8.32 32.58 -6.61
C ALA A 43 7.19 31.69 -6.09
N VAL A 44 5.93 32.02 -6.39
CA VAL A 44 4.76 31.19 -6.03
C VAL A 44 4.84 29.82 -6.69
N GLY A 45 5.18 29.75 -7.97
CA GLY A 45 5.35 28.49 -8.71
C GLY A 45 6.43 27.61 -8.07
N ASN A 46 7.56 28.19 -7.67
CA ASN A 46 8.63 27.47 -6.97
C ASN A 46 8.19 26.96 -5.61
N VAL A 47 7.49 27.79 -4.82
CA VAL A 47 6.96 27.37 -3.50
C VAL A 47 5.97 26.22 -3.67
N LEU A 48 5.03 26.30 -4.61
CA LEU A 48 4.07 25.23 -4.88
C LEU A 48 4.76 23.93 -5.30
N ASN A 49 5.79 24.02 -6.12
CA ASN A 49 6.57 22.86 -6.55
C ASN A 49 7.31 22.19 -5.37
N VAL A 50 8.00 22.98 -4.54
CA VAL A 50 8.67 22.48 -3.33
C VAL A 50 7.67 21.86 -2.36
N CYS A 51 6.53 22.51 -2.12
CA CYS A 51 5.47 21.97 -1.27
C CYS A 51 4.96 20.63 -1.81
N SER A 52 4.73 20.50 -3.12
CA SER A 52 4.28 19.23 -3.72
C SER A 52 5.29 18.09 -3.54
N GLU A 53 6.59 18.39 -3.68
CA GLU A 53 7.66 17.39 -3.50
C GLU A 53 7.84 16.96 -2.04
N ILE A 54 7.46 17.80 -1.07
CA ILE A 54 7.49 17.48 0.36
C ILE A 54 6.22 16.72 0.77
N ILE A 55 5.06 17.13 0.27
CA ILE A 55 3.76 16.55 0.67
C ILE A 55 3.61 15.11 0.15
N LYS A 56 3.97 14.82 -1.11
CA LYS A 56 3.87 13.47 -1.71
C LYS A 56 4.51 12.35 -0.87
N PRO A 57 5.78 12.47 -0.42
CA PRO A 57 6.39 11.43 0.40
C PRO A 57 5.73 11.31 1.79
N ILE A 58 5.23 12.41 2.38
CA ILE A 58 4.52 12.39 3.67
C ILE A 58 3.19 11.64 3.51
N GLU A 59 2.42 11.92 2.47
CA GLU A 59 1.19 11.18 2.16
C GLU A 59 1.47 9.70 1.89
N ALA A 60 2.52 9.40 1.11
CA ALA A 60 2.93 8.03 0.85
C ALA A 60 3.35 7.28 2.13
N MET A 61 4.04 7.92 3.06
CA MET A 61 4.38 7.33 4.37
C MET A 61 3.15 7.08 5.24
N GLY A 62 2.08 7.88 5.08
CA GLY A 62 0.83 7.72 5.82
C GLY A 62 -0.09 6.61 5.33
N ILE A 63 0.13 6.04 4.13
CA ILE A 63 -0.75 5.03 3.51
C ILE A 63 -0.13 3.65 3.36
N TYR A 64 1.17 3.50 3.66
CA TYR A 64 1.86 2.20 3.64
C TYR A 64 2.24 1.75 5.05
N ASP A 65 2.21 0.44 5.26
CA ASP A 65 2.82 -0.21 6.42
C ASP A 65 4.34 -0.18 6.29
N LYS A 66 5.03 0.35 7.30
CA LYS A 66 6.48 0.59 7.26
C LYS A 66 7.31 -0.69 7.21
N LEU A 67 6.81 -1.78 7.80
CA LEU A 67 7.52 -3.04 7.87
C LEU A 67 7.42 -3.82 6.56
N THR A 68 6.23 -3.86 5.95
CA THR A 68 5.92 -4.74 4.82
C THR A 68 5.83 -4.03 3.46
N GLY A 69 5.62 -2.71 3.46
CA GLY A 69 5.32 -1.93 2.26
C GLY A 69 3.97 -2.28 1.62
N CYS A 70 3.10 -2.99 2.32
CA CYS A 70 1.69 -3.14 1.95
C CYS A 70 0.92 -1.85 2.22
N TYR A 71 -0.25 -1.68 1.64
CA TYR A 71 -1.15 -0.63 2.10
C TYR A 71 -1.52 -0.89 3.57
N ASN A 72 -1.70 0.19 4.34
CA ASN A 72 -2.10 0.10 5.74
C ASN A 72 -3.62 0.30 5.91
N ARG A 73 -4.10 0.21 7.16
CA ARG A 73 -5.50 0.40 7.52
C ARG A 73 -6.04 1.79 7.13
N THR A 74 -5.21 2.84 7.20
CA THR A 74 -5.59 4.20 6.78
C THR A 74 -5.94 4.24 5.30
N LYS A 75 -5.13 3.59 4.46
CA LYS A 75 -5.41 3.46 3.02
C LYS A 75 -6.68 2.67 2.75
N LEU A 76 -6.90 1.55 3.46
CA LEU A 76 -8.13 0.76 3.34
C LEU A 76 -9.36 1.64 3.62
N THR A 77 -9.38 2.34 4.75
CA THR A 77 -10.49 3.23 5.14
C THR A 77 -10.77 4.29 4.07
N SER A 78 -9.72 4.86 3.47
CA SER A 78 -9.88 5.86 2.39
C SER A 78 -10.50 5.29 1.10
N LYS A 79 -10.41 3.97 0.89
CA LYS A 79 -10.91 3.27 -0.30
C LYS A 79 -12.28 2.61 -0.13
N VAL A 80 -12.84 2.56 1.07
CA VAL A 80 -14.13 1.91 1.34
C VAL A 80 -15.22 2.38 0.37
N LYS A 81 -15.39 3.70 0.21
CA LYS A 81 -16.38 4.28 -0.72
C LYS A 81 -16.16 3.86 -2.19
N GLU A 82 -14.92 3.67 -2.60
CA GLU A 82 -14.59 3.18 -3.94
C GLU A 82 -15.04 1.72 -4.11
N TYR A 83 -14.77 0.87 -3.11
CA TYR A 83 -15.17 -0.54 -3.14
C TYR A 83 -16.69 -0.74 -3.06
N GLU A 84 -17.40 0.10 -2.31
CA GLU A 84 -18.86 0.10 -2.26
C GLU A 84 -19.50 0.41 -3.62
N ASN A 85 -18.83 1.20 -4.47
CA ASN A 85 -19.26 1.49 -5.83
C ASN A 85 -18.96 0.36 -6.84
N TYR A 86 -18.19 -0.67 -6.46
CA TYR A 86 -17.96 -1.80 -7.35
C TYR A 86 -19.21 -2.70 -7.41
N LYS A 87 -19.63 -3.05 -8.63
CA LYS A 87 -20.76 -3.98 -8.83
C LYS A 87 -20.50 -5.33 -8.16
N SER A 88 -19.27 -5.81 -8.22
CA SER A 88 -18.86 -7.07 -7.62
C SER A 88 -17.38 -7.04 -7.27
N TYR A 89 -17.03 -7.65 -6.14
CA TYR A 89 -15.64 -7.79 -5.67
C TYR A 89 -15.51 -9.00 -4.75
N THR A 90 -14.29 -9.44 -4.55
CA THR A 90 -13.97 -10.46 -3.55
C THR A 90 -13.04 -9.88 -2.50
N VAL A 91 -13.33 -10.17 -1.25
CA VAL A 91 -12.46 -9.91 -0.10
C VAL A 91 -11.81 -11.23 0.31
N VAL A 92 -10.49 -11.24 0.45
CA VAL A 92 -9.75 -12.36 1.02
C VAL A 92 -9.03 -11.85 2.27
N PHE A 93 -9.42 -12.41 3.41
CA PHE A 93 -8.80 -12.12 4.70
C PHE A 93 -7.74 -13.18 4.99
N PHE A 94 -6.55 -12.79 5.42
CA PHE A 94 -5.46 -13.69 5.78
C PHE A 94 -4.95 -13.40 7.18
N ASP A 95 -4.68 -14.44 7.94
CA ASP A 95 -4.06 -14.39 9.25
C ASP A 95 -2.79 -15.24 9.23
N LEU A 96 -1.65 -14.65 9.59
CA LEU A 96 -0.36 -15.34 9.64
C LEU A 96 -0.30 -16.24 10.87
N ASN A 97 -0.19 -17.53 10.66
CA ASN A 97 -0.16 -18.49 11.74
C ASN A 97 1.17 -18.46 12.50
N ASN A 98 1.12 -18.79 13.80
CA ASN A 98 2.28 -18.97 14.68
C ASN A 98 3.14 -17.73 14.97
N LEU A 99 2.73 -16.51 14.59
CA LEU A 99 3.49 -15.29 14.90
C LEU A 99 3.74 -15.13 16.39
N LYS A 100 2.72 -15.41 17.24
CA LYS A 100 2.90 -15.33 18.68
C LYS A 100 3.96 -16.31 19.18
N LYS A 101 3.94 -17.58 18.72
CA LYS A 101 4.95 -18.59 19.08
C LYS A 101 6.35 -18.11 18.65
N MET A 102 6.47 -17.55 17.45
CA MET A 102 7.73 -16.98 16.96
C MET A 102 8.24 -15.87 17.89
N ASN A 103 7.40 -14.91 18.25
CA ASN A 103 7.76 -13.82 19.15
C ASN A 103 8.16 -14.31 20.55
N ASP A 104 7.42 -15.29 21.08
CA ASP A 104 7.65 -15.82 22.43
C ASP A 104 8.96 -16.62 22.53
N ILE A 105 9.39 -17.30 21.46
CA ILE A 105 10.60 -18.15 21.44
C ILE A 105 11.82 -17.37 20.96
N HIS A 106 11.71 -16.60 19.87
CA HIS A 106 12.82 -16.01 19.15
C HIS A 106 12.87 -14.46 19.24
N GLY A 107 11.85 -13.85 19.86
CA GLY A 107 11.74 -12.40 20.01
C GLY A 107 11.08 -11.68 18.84
N HIS A 108 10.75 -10.40 19.06
CA HIS A 108 9.98 -9.60 18.11
C HIS A 108 10.70 -9.35 16.77
N ASP A 109 12.04 -9.29 16.78
CA ASP A 109 12.82 -9.08 15.55
C ASP A 109 12.64 -10.24 14.57
N GLU A 110 12.57 -11.48 15.07
CA GLU A 110 12.33 -12.67 14.25
C GLU A 110 10.85 -12.74 13.81
N GLY A 111 9.92 -12.32 14.67
CA GLY A 111 8.52 -12.16 14.29
C GLY A 111 8.34 -11.15 13.17
N ASP A 112 9.06 -10.02 13.19
CA ASP A 112 9.05 -9.03 12.12
C ASP A 112 9.58 -9.60 10.81
N LYS A 113 10.63 -10.43 10.84
CA LYS A 113 11.12 -11.13 9.64
C LYS A 113 10.07 -12.10 9.08
N LEU A 114 9.36 -12.82 9.95
CA LEU A 114 8.27 -13.70 9.54
C LEU A 114 7.12 -12.91 8.87
N ILE A 115 6.75 -11.74 9.42
CA ILE A 115 5.75 -10.84 8.82
C ILE A 115 6.21 -10.34 7.45
N VAL A 116 7.47 -9.95 7.29
CA VAL A 116 8.05 -9.53 6.01
C VAL A 116 8.02 -10.68 5.01
N LYS A 117 8.40 -11.89 5.41
CA LYS A 117 8.31 -13.10 4.57
C LYS A 117 6.86 -13.34 4.14
N ALA A 118 5.91 -13.29 5.07
CA ALA A 118 4.47 -13.42 4.80
C ALA A 118 3.99 -12.40 3.77
N SER A 119 4.33 -11.13 3.96
CA SER A 119 3.95 -10.06 3.02
C SER A 119 4.51 -10.31 1.61
N ASN A 120 5.73 -10.82 1.50
CA ASN A 120 6.34 -11.13 0.20
C ASN A 120 5.58 -12.23 -0.53
N GLN A 121 5.08 -13.25 0.17
CA GLN A 121 4.22 -14.29 -0.41
C GLN A 121 2.88 -13.71 -0.89
N LEU A 122 2.28 -12.83 -0.08
CA LEU A 122 1.00 -12.20 -0.40
C LEU A 122 1.11 -11.16 -1.54
N LYS A 123 2.30 -10.65 -1.86
CA LYS A 123 2.51 -9.75 -3.02
C LYS A 123 2.12 -10.39 -4.36
N TYR A 124 2.04 -11.73 -4.43
CA TYR A 124 1.45 -12.44 -5.57
C TYR A 124 0.08 -11.89 -5.93
N TRP A 125 -0.74 -11.52 -4.94
CA TRP A 125 -2.13 -11.09 -5.13
C TRP A 125 -2.27 -9.65 -5.61
N ARG A 126 -1.21 -8.82 -5.54
CA ARG A 126 -1.22 -7.42 -6.01
C ARG A 126 -1.55 -7.28 -7.50
N ARG A 127 -1.32 -8.32 -8.30
CA ARG A 127 -1.69 -8.34 -9.73
C ARG A 127 -3.20 -8.36 -9.97
N TYR A 128 -3.96 -8.78 -8.98
CA TYR A 128 -5.41 -8.92 -9.05
C TYR A 128 -6.15 -7.83 -8.27
N GLY A 129 -5.57 -7.30 -7.21
CA GLY A 129 -6.22 -6.33 -6.34
C GLY A 129 -5.29 -5.58 -5.41
N ASP A 130 -5.88 -4.86 -4.48
CA ASP A 130 -5.16 -4.10 -3.47
C ASP A 130 -4.84 -4.99 -2.26
N LEU A 131 -3.57 -5.00 -1.84
CA LEU A 131 -3.08 -5.76 -0.67
C LEU A 131 -2.83 -4.82 0.49
N TYR A 132 -3.42 -5.13 1.63
CA TYR A 132 -3.35 -4.39 2.89
C TYR A 132 -2.76 -5.23 4.01
N ARG A 133 -2.03 -4.59 4.93
CA ARG A 133 -1.80 -5.07 6.29
C ARG A 133 -2.65 -4.25 7.24
N ILE A 134 -3.60 -4.89 7.93
CA ILE A 134 -4.62 -4.22 8.75
C ILE A 134 -4.43 -4.41 10.26
N GLY A 135 -3.63 -5.39 10.64
CA GLY A 135 -3.27 -5.74 12.01
C GLY A 135 -1.84 -6.27 12.11
N GLY A 136 -1.46 -6.82 13.24
CA GLY A 136 -0.13 -7.39 13.48
C GLY A 136 0.21 -8.51 12.49
N ASP A 137 -0.64 -9.51 12.42
CA ASP A 137 -0.57 -10.73 11.61
C ASP A 137 -1.66 -10.80 10.53
N GLU A 138 -2.49 -9.75 10.43
CA GLU A 138 -3.68 -9.71 9.58
C GLU A 138 -3.43 -8.96 8.28
N PHE A 139 -3.77 -9.61 7.17
CA PHE A 139 -3.70 -9.04 5.84
C PHE A 139 -5.05 -9.15 5.13
N LEU A 140 -5.30 -8.22 4.21
CA LEU A 140 -6.52 -8.20 3.42
C LEU A 140 -6.17 -8.00 1.95
N VAL A 141 -6.85 -8.72 1.07
CA VAL A 141 -6.81 -8.47 -0.37
C VAL A 141 -8.21 -8.16 -0.87
N VAL A 142 -8.36 -7.06 -1.58
CA VAL A 142 -9.63 -6.68 -2.21
C VAL A 142 -9.46 -6.78 -3.72
N ILE A 143 -10.22 -7.68 -4.34
CA ILE A 143 -10.10 -8.02 -5.76
C ILE A 143 -11.41 -7.64 -6.47
N PRO A 144 -11.43 -6.70 -7.43
CA PRO A 144 -12.56 -6.53 -8.33
C PRO A 144 -12.81 -7.83 -9.11
N ASN A 145 -14.03 -8.39 -9.08
CA ASN A 145 -14.32 -9.71 -9.68
C ASN A 145 -14.02 -9.78 -11.19
N ALA A 146 -14.05 -8.64 -11.89
CA ALA A 146 -13.64 -8.56 -13.29
C ALA A 146 -12.14 -8.85 -13.55
N LYS A 147 -11.30 -8.85 -12.49
CA LYS A 147 -9.84 -9.03 -12.61
C LYS A 147 -9.37 -10.46 -12.39
N ILE A 148 -10.24 -11.36 -11.91
CA ILE A 148 -9.82 -12.73 -11.60
C ILE A 148 -10.91 -13.74 -11.96
N ASN A 149 -10.51 -14.75 -12.71
CA ASN A 149 -11.32 -15.94 -12.94
C ASN A 149 -10.75 -17.11 -12.14
N CYS A 150 -11.60 -18.01 -11.66
CA CYS A 150 -11.22 -19.21 -10.91
C CYS A 150 -10.36 -18.86 -9.67
N LEU A 151 -10.84 -17.91 -8.84
CA LEU A 151 -10.12 -17.47 -7.65
C LEU A 151 -9.79 -18.61 -6.70
N GLU A 152 -10.76 -19.51 -6.47
CA GLU A 152 -10.64 -20.66 -5.58
C GLU A 152 -9.47 -21.57 -5.98
N SER A 153 -9.40 -21.96 -7.25
CA SER A 153 -8.27 -22.76 -7.77
C SER A 153 -6.93 -22.04 -7.66
N LYS A 154 -6.92 -20.73 -7.83
CA LYS A 154 -5.68 -19.92 -7.67
C LYS A 154 -5.26 -19.81 -6.22
N LEU A 155 -6.20 -19.67 -5.29
CA LEU A 155 -5.92 -19.68 -3.86
C LEU A 155 -5.36 -21.03 -3.42
N GLU A 156 -5.99 -22.13 -3.85
CA GLU A 156 -5.52 -23.47 -3.55
C GLU A 156 -4.11 -23.71 -4.09
N GLN A 157 -3.86 -23.43 -5.37
CA GLN A 157 -2.54 -23.57 -5.97
C GLN A 157 -1.48 -22.69 -5.28
N TRP A 158 -1.83 -21.43 -4.96
CA TRP A 158 -0.94 -20.54 -4.23
C TRP A 158 -0.65 -21.09 -2.82
N TYR A 159 -1.68 -21.57 -2.12
CA TYR A 159 -1.54 -22.11 -0.77
C TYR A 159 -0.63 -23.34 -0.75
N LEU A 160 -0.81 -24.27 -1.68
CA LEU A 160 0.05 -25.45 -1.86
C LEU A 160 1.51 -25.05 -2.20
N SER A 161 1.70 -23.99 -2.97
CA SER A 161 3.05 -23.50 -3.29
C SER A 161 3.80 -22.98 -2.08
N LEU A 162 3.13 -22.60 -0.99
CA LEU A 162 3.78 -22.17 0.26
C LEU A 162 4.57 -23.28 0.91
N ASP A 163 4.16 -24.54 0.77
CA ASP A 163 4.90 -25.67 1.34
C ASP A 163 6.28 -25.80 0.66
N VAL A 164 6.35 -25.68 -0.67
CA VAL A 164 7.61 -25.68 -1.43
C VAL A 164 8.52 -24.49 -1.01
N LEU A 165 7.92 -23.31 -0.81
CA LEU A 165 8.66 -22.11 -0.40
C LEU A 165 9.13 -22.15 1.06
N ASN A 166 8.65 -23.12 1.82
CA ASN A 166 9.04 -23.33 3.21
C ASN A 166 10.03 -24.50 3.41
N GLU A 167 10.34 -25.31 2.37
CA GLU A 167 11.19 -26.50 2.46
C GLU A 167 12.59 -26.23 3.04
N ASP A 168 13.15 -25.04 2.77
CA ASP A 168 14.49 -24.64 3.23
C ASP A 168 14.52 -24.01 4.64
N TYR A 169 13.38 -23.97 5.36
CA TYR A 169 13.28 -23.28 6.64
C TYR A 169 13.00 -24.25 7.78
N GLU A 170 13.59 -23.96 8.95
CA GLU A 170 13.26 -24.65 10.20
C GLU A 170 11.77 -24.48 10.55
N ASP A 171 11.19 -25.46 11.27
CA ASP A 171 9.75 -25.52 11.56
C ASP A 171 9.15 -24.24 12.16
N ASP A 172 9.93 -23.48 12.93
CA ASP A 172 9.47 -22.24 13.55
C ASP A 172 9.36 -21.06 12.55
N PHE A 173 10.10 -21.12 11.44
CA PHE A 173 10.08 -20.07 10.38
C PHE A 173 9.13 -20.36 9.22
N ILE A 174 8.29 -21.37 9.35
CA ILE A 174 7.31 -21.74 8.32
C ILE A 174 6.21 -20.66 8.22
N CYS A 175 6.12 -20.05 7.05
CA CYS A 175 5.09 -19.08 6.73
C CYS A 175 3.82 -19.80 6.28
N LYS A 176 2.82 -19.90 7.15
CA LYS A 176 1.49 -20.48 6.86
C LYS A 176 0.40 -19.47 7.22
N PHE A 177 -0.70 -19.56 6.48
CA PHE A 177 -1.86 -18.68 6.69
C PHE A 177 -3.12 -19.48 6.97
N SER A 178 -4.01 -18.89 7.77
CA SER A 178 -5.44 -19.17 7.67
C SER A 178 -6.05 -18.09 6.77
N TYR A 179 -6.98 -18.44 5.90
CA TYR A 179 -7.63 -17.46 5.06
C TYR A 179 -9.13 -17.69 4.95
N GLY A 180 -9.86 -16.62 4.69
CA GLY A 180 -11.29 -16.68 4.40
C GLY A 180 -11.63 -15.78 3.24
N VAL A 181 -12.61 -16.20 2.47
CA VAL A 181 -13.05 -15.52 1.25
C VAL A 181 -14.51 -15.14 1.39
N TYR A 182 -14.84 -13.91 1.01
CA TYR A 182 -16.20 -13.49 0.74
C TYR A 182 -16.29 -12.83 -0.62
N ARG A 183 -17.22 -13.29 -1.45
CA ARG A 183 -17.52 -12.74 -2.76
C ARG A 183 -18.82 -11.98 -2.71
N LYS A 184 -18.76 -10.68 -3.00
CA LYS A 184 -19.92 -9.84 -3.22
C LYS A 184 -20.28 -9.88 -4.70
N ASP A 185 -21.49 -10.32 -5.00
CA ASP A 185 -22.07 -10.26 -6.34
C ASP A 185 -22.87 -8.98 -6.56
N ALA A 186 -23.23 -8.71 -7.83
CA ALA A 186 -23.85 -7.45 -8.22
C ALA A 186 -25.22 -7.18 -7.57
N ASN A 187 -25.90 -8.24 -7.13
CA ASN A 187 -27.23 -8.15 -6.50
C ASN A 187 -27.19 -8.20 -4.96
N ASP A 188 -25.99 -8.32 -4.37
CA ASP A 188 -25.85 -8.36 -2.93
C ASP A 188 -25.95 -6.94 -2.35
N ASP A 189 -26.91 -6.72 -1.50
CA ASP A 189 -27.06 -5.49 -0.71
C ASP A 189 -26.31 -5.65 0.63
N ILE A 190 -24.98 -5.53 0.56
CA ILE A 190 -24.09 -5.68 1.70
C ILE A 190 -23.03 -4.56 1.71
N SER A 191 -22.77 -4.01 2.89
CA SER A 191 -21.68 -3.04 3.07
C SER A 191 -20.31 -3.67 2.88
N PHE A 192 -19.29 -2.84 2.61
CA PHE A 192 -17.92 -3.33 2.53
C PHE A 192 -17.42 -3.88 3.88
N GLU A 193 -17.86 -3.26 4.98
CA GLU A 193 -17.53 -3.70 6.34
C GLU A 193 -18.12 -5.10 6.63
N ASP A 194 -19.38 -5.34 6.28
CA ASP A 194 -19.99 -6.66 6.46
C ASP A 194 -19.34 -7.72 5.56
N ALA A 195 -18.93 -7.36 4.34
CA ALA A 195 -18.19 -8.25 3.47
C ALA A 195 -16.83 -8.65 4.06
N MET A 196 -16.12 -7.71 4.69
CA MET A 196 -14.89 -7.99 5.43
C MET A 196 -15.14 -8.90 6.63
N ASN A 197 -16.19 -8.64 7.43
CA ASN A 197 -16.53 -9.45 8.58
C ASN A 197 -16.84 -10.90 8.18
N LYS A 198 -17.58 -11.11 7.09
CA LYS A 198 -17.84 -12.46 6.56
C LYS A 198 -16.58 -13.18 6.09
N ALA A 199 -15.64 -12.46 5.48
CA ALA A 199 -14.36 -13.04 5.11
C ALA A 199 -13.54 -13.44 6.34
N ASP A 200 -13.56 -12.61 7.39
CA ASP A 200 -12.91 -12.91 8.68
C ASP A 200 -13.52 -14.13 9.39
N GLU A 201 -14.86 -14.23 9.44
CA GLU A 201 -15.57 -15.40 9.99
C GLU A 201 -15.16 -16.69 9.27
N ASN A 202 -15.06 -16.66 7.93
CA ASN A 202 -14.62 -17.80 7.14
C ASN A 202 -13.14 -18.16 7.42
N MET A 203 -12.26 -17.17 7.57
CA MET A 203 -10.87 -17.36 7.98
C MET A 203 -10.77 -18.00 9.37
N TYR A 204 -11.56 -17.51 10.32
CA TYR A 204 -11.59 -18.06 11.67
C TYR A 204 -12.04 -19.52 11.71
N THR A 205 -12.99 -19.90 10.83
CA THR A 205 -13.44 -21.30 10.67
C THR A 205 -12.30 -22.18 10.19
N MET A 206 -11.59 -21.78 9.13
CA MET A 206 -10.40 -22.49 8.64
C MET A 206 -9.32 -22.60 9.74
N LYS A 207 -9.10 -21.52 10.50
CA LYS A 207 -8.11 -21.51 11.61
C LYS A 207 -8.42 -22.54 12.69
N LYS A 208 -9.71 -22.75 13.02
CA LYS A 208 -10.16 -23.78 13.97
C LYS A 208 -9.92 -25.20 13.40
N GLU A 209 -10.26 -25.42 12.16
CA GLU A 209 -10.07 -26.72 11.49
C GLU A 209 -8.59 -27.11 11.45
N LEU A 210 -7.71 -26.18 11.09
CA LEU A 210 -6.27 -26.41 11.08
C LEU A 210 -5.68 -26.70 12.48
N LYS A 211 -6.25 -26.14 13.54
CA LYS A 211 -5.86 -26.46 14.93
C LYS A 211 -6.31 -27.85 15.32
N ALA A 212 -7.56 -28.22 15.04
CA ALA A 212 -8.11 -29.54 15.36
C ALA A 212 -7.40 -30.70 14.65
N GLN A 213 -6.77 -30.44 13.49
CA GLN A 213 -5.97 -31.46 12.76
C GLN A 213 -4.57 -31.67 13.35
N ARG A 214 -4.11 -30.81 14.26
CA ARG A 214 -2.78 -30.86 14.89
C ARG A 214 -2.79 -31.48 16.29
N GLU A 215 -3.97 -31.65 16.89
CA GLU A 215 -4.23 -32.36 18.14
C GLU A 215 -4.52 -33.84 17.90
#